data_7edbae83227a882ea3e4079d85a400d5
#
_entry.id   7edbae83227a882ea3e4079d85a400d5
#
_cell.length_a   1.000
_cell.length_b   1.000
_cell.length_c   1.000
_cell.angle_alpha   90.00
_cell.angle_beta   90.00
_cell.angle_gamma   90.00
#
_symmetry.space_group_name_H-M   'P 1'
#
loop_
_entity.id
_entity.type
_entity.pdbx_description
1 polymer ?
#
loop_
_entity_poly.entity_id
_entity_poly.type
_entity_poly.pdbx_seq_one_letter_code
_entity_poly.pdbx_strand_id
1 'polypeptide(L)'
;MNRRILIVDDEPNVRLNFRTTLETEGYEVFEVSSGEEAIQSLAEHTFALAILDIRMPGMDGLELLAKIRENEIRVPAMIVTAYSDVPNAVKAMKLGAIDFLQKPLRPDDLRSIVAEIVKRHAGRDEPPGETFHAHINAAKRCLNLRAFAKARLHLAKALELNAKSPEAFNLAGVLAEVLEEFDKAKKYYGQAIKLNKNYEPAQQNMRRLFEVDHFGSSKEPVNLGDK
;
A
#
# COMPACT_ATOMS: atom_id res chain seq x y z
N MET A 1 16.60 0.04 -1.11
CA MET A 1 15.41 -0.66 -1.63
C MET A 1 15.32 -2.02 -0.96
N ASN A 2 14.15 -2.37 -0.44
CA ASN A 2 13.92 -3.73 0.06
C ASN A 2 13.97 -4.71 -1.14
N ARG A 3 14.83 -5.72 -1.06
CA ARG A 3 15.00 -6.74 -2.11
C ARG A 3 14.66 -8.15 -1.60
N ARG A 4 13.94 -8.23 -0.47
CA ARG A 4 13.53 -9.50 0.13
C ARG A 4 12.27 -10.01 -0.53
N ILE A 5 12.28 -11.25 -0.96
CA ILE A 5 11.14 -11.96 -1.54
C ILE A 5 10.79 -13.13 -0.62
N LEU A 6 9.54 -13.26 -0.25
CA LEU A 6 9.02 -14.42 0.46
C LEU A 6 8.39 -15.39 -0.54
N ILE A 7 8.81 -16.65 -0.53
CA ILE A 7 8.21 -17.74 -1.31
C ILE A 7 7.52 -18.68 -0.34
N VAL A 8 6.22 -18.90 -0.56
CA VAL A 8 5.37 -19.77 0.25
C VAL A 8 4.78 -20.85 -0.65
N ASP A 9 5.30 -22.06 -0.52
CA ASP A 9 4.96 -23.21 -1.40
C ASP A 9 5.34 -24.50 -0.67
N ASP A 10 4.53 -25.51 -0.64
CA ASP A 10 4.83 -26.78 0.05
C ASP A 10 5.80 -27.66 -0.77
N GLU A 11 5.93 -27.44 -2.09
CA GLU A 11 6.80 -28.18 -2.98
C GLU A 11 8.26 -27.68 -2.92
N PRO A 12 9.23 -28.45 -2.36
CA PRO A 12 10.61 -27.99 -2.22
C PRO A 12 11.32 -27.71 -3.56
N ASN A 13 10.95 -28.44 -4.62
CA ASN A 13 11.53 -28.23 -5.96
C ASN A 13 11.07 -26.90 -6.57
N VAL A 14 9.83 -26.48 -6.33
CA VAL A 14 9.31 -25.19 -6.80
C VAL A 14 10.02 -24.06 -6.05
N ARG A 15 10.13 -24.15 -4.72
CA ARG A 15 10.87 -23.18 -3.92
C ARG A 15 12.32 -23.04 -4.39
N LEU A 16 13.04 -24.16 -4.55
CA LEU A 16 14.43 -24.16 -5.04
C LEU A 16 14.58 -23.48 -6.41
N ASN A 17 13.66 -23.78 -7.34
CA ASN A 17 13.69 -23.19 -8.68
C ASN A 17 13.46 -21.65 -8.61
N PHE A 18 12.45 -21.22 -7.89
CA PHE A 18 12.14 -19.78 -7.74
C PHE A 18 13.27 -19.04 -7.01
N ARG A 19 13.78 -19.62 -5.91
CA ARG A 19 14.95 -19.06 -5.20
C ARG A 19 16.13 -18.87 -6.14
N THR A 20 16.59 -19.94 -6.80
CA THR A 20 17.75 -19.88 -7.69
C THR A 20 17.54 -18.83 -8.78
N THR A 21 16.33 -18.77 -9.36
CA THR A 21 16.00 -17.79 -10.40
C THR A 21 16.07 -16.35 -9.89
N LEU A 22 15.59 -16.08 -8.68
CA LEU A 22 15.51 -14.72 -8.14
C LEU A 22 16.83 -14.26 -7.50
N GLU A 23 17.58 -15.18 -6.89
CA GLU A 23 18.90 -14.86 -6.34
C GLU A 23 19.89 -14.43 -7.43
N THR A 24 19.81 -14.96 -8.67
CA THR A 24 20.61 -14.48 -9.79
C THR A 24 20.36 -13.01 -10.16
N GLU A 25 19.19 -12.49 -9.83
CA GLU A 25 18.82 -11.07 -9.99
C GLU A 25 19.18 -10.20 -8.76
N GLY A 26 19.82 -10.81 -7.75
CA GLY A 26 20.26 -10.15 -6.53
C GLY A 26 19.14 -9.90 -5.51
N TYR A 27 18.05 -10.67 -5.55
CA TYR A 27 17.07 -10.69 -4.47
C TYR A 27 17.53 -11.56 -3.30
N GLU A 28 17.17 -11.18 -2.09
CA GLU A 28 17.33 -12.00 -0.87
C GLU A 28 16.03 -12.82 -0.74
N VAL A 29 16.11 -14.14 -0.87
CA VAL A 29 14.94 -15.01 -0.91
C VAL A 29 14.76 -15.75 0.41
N PHE A 30 13.55 -15.66 0.96
CA PHE A 30 13.09 -16.40 2.12
C PHE A 30 12.10 -17.46 1.65
N GLU A 31 12.31 -18.71 2.07
CA GLU A 31 11.48 -19.85 1.70
C GLU A 31 10.77 -20.39 2.94
N VAL A 32 9.47 -20.60 2.82
CA VAL A 32 8.66 -21.28 3.84
C VAL A 32 7.72 -22.28 3.17
N SER A 33 7.35 -23.33 3.90
CA SER A 33 6.58 -24.45 3.39
C SER A 33 5.10 -24.43 3.79
N SER A 34 4.69 -23.45 4.61
CA SER A 34 3.33 -23.36 5.14
C SER A 34 2.87 -21.91 5.32
N GLY A 35 1.54 -21.72 5.39
CA GLY A 35 0.96 -20.40 5.70
C GLY A 35 1.31 -19.91 7.10
N GLU A 36 1.46 -20.80 8.07
CA GLU A 36 1.83 -20.52 9.45
C GLU A 36 3.25 -19.94 9.54
N GLU A 37 4.21 -20.59 8.87
CA GLU A 37 5.61 -20.10 8.77
C GLU A 37 5.66 -18.75 8.04
N ALA A 38 4.81 -18.56 7.04
CA ALA A 38 4.72 -17.29 6.30
C ALA A 38 4.26 -16.14 7.20
N ILE A 39 3.24 -16.35 8.03
CA ILE A 39 2.77 -15.33 8.99
C ILE A 39 3.88 -14.96 9.99
N GLN A 40 4.63 -15.95 10.49
CA GLN A 40 5.75 -15.69 11.39
C GLN A 40 6.84 -14.88 10.68
N SER A 41 7.26 -15.25 9.46
CA SER A 41 8.25 -14.51 8.68
C SER A 41 7.82 -13.07 8.38
N LEU A 42 6.53 -12.87 8.08
CA LEU A 42 5.96 -11.55 7.82
C LEU A 42 5.86 -10.66 9.08
N ALA A 43 5.80 -11.27 10.27
CA ALA A 43 5.86 -10.53 11.53
C ALA A 43 7.28 -10.05 11.87
N GLU A 44 8.30 -10.82 11.49
CA GLU A 44 9.71 -10.56 11.80
C GLU A 44 10.40 -9.70 10.73
N HIS A 45 9.98 -9.82 9.47
CA HIS A 45 10.64 -9.21 8.33
C HIS A 45 9.69 -8.45 7.41
N THR A 46 10.22 -7.45 6.71
CA THR A 46 9.51 -6.77 5.62
C THR A 46 9.97 -7.32 4.28
N PHE A 47 9.02 -7.56 3.37
CA PHE A 47 9.28 -8.12 2.05
C PHE A 47 8.82 -7.15 0.94
N ALA A 48 9.55 -7.14 -0.18
CA ALA A 48 9.18 -6.40 -1.38
C ALA A 48 8.06 -7.11 -2.16
N LEU A 49 7.94 -8.44 -2.01
CA LEU A 49 6.92 -9.27 -2.63
C LEU A 49 6.78 -10.59 -1.85
N ALA A 50 5.56 -11.09 -1.73
CA ALA A 50 5.26 -12.46 -1.33
C ALA A 50 4.68 -13.23 -2.54
N ILE A 51 5.25 -14.39 -2.83
CA ILE A 51 4.80 -15.34 -3.85
C ILE A 51 4.14 -16.51 -3.13
N LEU A 52 2.86 -16.72 -3.35
CA LEU A 52 2.05 -17.67 -2.59
C LEU A 52 1.49 -18.76 -3.50
N ASP A 53 1.69 -20.03 -3.14
CA ASP A 53 0.88 -21.09 -3.73
C ASP A 53 -0.50 -21.15 -3.05
N ILE A 54 -1.51 -21.63 -3.77
CA ILE A 54 -2.85 -21.81 -3.21
C ILE A 54 -2.90 -23.09 -2.39
N ARG A 55 -2.45 -24.21 -2.96
CA ARG A 55 -2.62 -25.50 -2.30
C ARG A 55 -1.43 -25.85 -1.44
N MET A 56 -1.64 -25.69 -0.14
CA MET A 56 -0.70 -26.10 0.89
C MET A 56 -1.44 -26.85 2.00
N PRO A 57 -0.79 -27.78 2.69
CA PRO A 57 -1.36 -28.40 3.89
C PRO A 57 -1.65 -27.36 4.98
N GLY A 58 -2.76 -27.53 5.68
CA GLY A 58 -3.16 -26.59 6.75
C GLY A 58 -3.81 -25.33 6.17
N MET A 59 -3.14 -24.18 6.28
CA MET A 59 -3.61 -22.91 5.75
C MET A 59 -3.33 -22.79 4.26
N ASP A 60 -4.38 -22.66 3.45
CA ASP A 60 -4.23 -22.43 2.01
C ASP A 60 -3.75 -20.99 1.70
N GLY A 61 -3.24 -20.78 0.46
CA GLY A 61 -2.68 -19.47 0.07
C GLY A 61 -3.71 -18.34 0.00
N LEU A 62 -4.98 -18.63 -0.23
CA LEU A 62 -6.04 -17.61 -0.20
C LEU A 62 -6.43 -17.26 1.22
N GLU A 63 -6.42 -18.23 2.14
CA GLU A 63 -6.60 -18.00 3.58
C GLU A 63 -5.40 -17.20 4.15
N LEU A 64 -4.18 -17.54 3.74
CA LEU A 64 -2.98 -16.78 4.08
C LEU A 64 -3.09 -15.33 3.61
N LEU A 65 -3.47 -15.11 2.34
CA LEU A 65 -3.65 -13.77 1.79
C LEU A 65 -4.72 -12.98 2.56
N ALA A 66 -5.84 -13.61 2.92
CA ALA A 66 -6.87 -12.97 3.74
C ALA A 66 -6.31 -12.55 5.11
N LYS A 67 -5.58 -13.44 5.81
CA LYS A 67 -4.94 -13.13 7.09
C LYS A 67 -3.88 -12.02 6.98
N ILE A 68 -3.09 -12.00 5.89
CA ILE A 68 -2.14 -10.92 5.62
C ILE A 68 -2.88 -9.57 5.58
N ARG A 69 -4.05 -9.50 4.94
CA ARG A 69 -4.85 -8.27 4.83
C ARG A 69 -5.57 -7.91 6.15
N GLU A 70 -6.14 -8.88 6.85
CA GLU A 70 -6.77 -8.72 8.17
C GLU A 70 -5.78 -8.17 9.20
N ASN A 71 -4.53 -8.64 9.18
CA ASN A 71 -3.45 -8.13 10.05
C ASN A 71 -2.81 -6.83 9.54
N GLU A 72 -3.39 -6.18 8.51
CA GLU A 72 -2.87 -4.95 7.91
C GLU A 72 -1.41 -5.04 7.41
N ILE A 73 -0.91 -6.25 7.14
CA ILE A 73 0.43 -6.47 6.59
C ILE A 73 0.43 -6.03 5.12
N ARG A 74 1.24 -5.01 4.80
CA ARG A 74 1.25 -4.35 3.49
C ARG A 74 2.32 -4.92 2.56
N VAL A 75 2.39 -6.24 2.45
CA VAL A 75 3.25 -6.86 1.46
C VAL A 75 2.50 -6.98 0.13
N PRO A 76 3.09 -6.56 -1.00
CA PRO A 76 2.62 -6.96 -2.32
C PRO A 76 2.59 -8.49 -2.40
N ALA A 77 1.48 -9.09 -2.82
CA ALA A 77 1.35 -10.53 -2.89
C ALA A 77 0.86 -10.95 -4.28
N MET A 78 1.50 -11.96 -4.88
CA MET A 78 1.03 -12.60 -6.09
C MET A 78 0.80 -14.09 -5.83
N ILE A 79 -0.19 -14.66 -6.49
CA ILE A 79 -0.50 -16.08 -6.45
C ILE A 79 0.18 -16.78 -7.62
N VAL A 80 0.86 -17.89 -7.35
CA VAL A 80 1.47 -18.75 -8.39
C VAL A 80 1.12 -20.19 -8.07
N THR A 81 0.19 -20.80 -8.84
CA THR A 81 -0.38 -22.10 -8.52
C THR A 81 -0.59 -22.98 -9.74
N ALA A 82 -0.56 -24.30 -9.55
CA ALA A 82 -0.99 -25.26 -10.58
C ALA A 82 -2.53 -25.28 -10.76
N TYR A 83 -3.28 -24.75 -9.79
CA TYR A 83 -4.74 -24.76 -9.76
C TYR A 83 -5.34 -23.41 -10.14
N SER A 84 -5.19 -23.06 -11.41
CA SER A 84 -5.61 -21.77 -11.96
C SER A 84 -7.03 -21.84 -12.53
N ASP A 85 -8.03 -21.95 -11.66
CA ASP A 85 -9.43 -21.78 -12.07
C ASP A 85 -9.92 -20.34 -11.88
N VAL A 86 -10.98 -19.99 -12.60
CA VAL A 86 -11.55 -18.64 -12.55
C VAL A 86 -12.04 -18.25 -11.15
N PRO A 87 -12.73 -19.10 -10.37
CA PRO A 87 -13.14 -18.79 -9.02
C PRO A 87 -11.98 -18.40 -8.10
N ASN A 88 -10.87 -19.15 -8.12
CA ASN A 88 -9.69 -18.87 -7.32
C ASN A 88 -9.02 -17.55 -7.75
N ALA A 89 -8.89 -17.30 -9.05
CA ALA A 89 -8.34 -16.05 -9.56
C ALA A 89 -9.18 -14.84 -9.10
N VAL A 90 -10.50 -14.91 -9.24
CA VAL A 90 -11.42 -13.85 -8.79
C VAL A 90 -11.32 -13.64 -7.28
N LYS A 91 -11.25 -14.70 -6.48
CA LYS A 91 -11.10 -14.62 -5.02
C LYS A 91 -9.78 -13.98 -4.64
N ALA A 92 -8.65 -14.39 -5.26
CA ALA A 92 -7.33 -13.80 -5.03
C ALA A 92 -7.32 -12.30 -5.32
N MET A 93 -7.85 -11.88 -6.47
CA MET A 93 -7.91 -10.46 -6.83
C MET A 93 -8.78 -9.64 -5.89
N LYS A 94 -9.92 -10.18 -5.43
CA LYS A 94 -10.77 -9.53 -4.40
C LYS A 94 -10.07 -9.38 -3.05
N LEU A 95 -9.20 -10.32 -2.70
CA LEU A 95 -8.36 -10.26 -1.49
C LEU A 95 -7.15 -9.34 -1.65
N GLY A 96 -6.96 -8.73 -2.82
CA GLY A 96 -5.89 -7.79 -3.10
C GLY A 96 -4.56 -8.46 -3.47
N ALA A 97 -4.61 -9.62 -4.14
CA ALA A 97 -3.46 -10.10 -4.90
C ALA A 97 -3.15 -9.12 -6.03
N ILE A 98 -1.87 -8.95 -6.33
CA ILE A 98 -1.43 -8.06 -7.42
C ILE A 98 -1.51 -8.79 -8.76
N ASP A 99 -1.24 -10.09 -8.72
CA ASP A 99 -1.25 -10.94 -9.91
C ASP A 99 -1.62 -12.39 -9.55
N PHE A 100 -2.04 -13.15 -10.56
CA PHE A 100 -2.43 -14.55 -10.44
C PHE A 100 -1.90 -15.32 -11.64
N LEU A 101 -0.94 -16.22 -11.42
CA LEU A 101 -0.19 -16.92 -12.45
C LEU A 101 -0.32 -18.44 -12.32
N GLN A 102 -0.30 -19.12 -13.45
CA GLN A 102 -0.34 -20.56 -13.50
C GLN A 102 1.07 -21.17 -13.57
N LYS A 103 1.34 -22.19 -12.73
CA LYS A 103 2.52 -23.07 -12.88
C LYS A 103 2.36 -24.00 -14.10
N PRO A 104 3.43 -24.37 -14.83
CA PRO A 104 4.82 -23.97 -14.59
C PRO A 104 5.15 -22.57 -15.13
N LEU A 105 5.94 -21.80 -14.39
CA LEU A 105 6.50 -20.53 -14.86
C LEU A 105 7.91 -20.74 -15.40
N ARG A 106 8.21 -20.12 -16.55
CA ARG A 106 9.58 -20.09 -17.05
C ARG A 106 10.41 -19.11 -16.21
N PRO A 107 11.71 -19.38 -16.00
CA PRO A 107 12.58 -18.49 -15.22
C PRO A 107 12.55 -17.04 -15.71
N ASP A 108 12.55 -16.80 -17.01
CA ASP A 108 12.54 -15.46 -17.59
C ASP A 108 11.22 -14.70 -17.32
N ASP A 109 10.08 -15.43 -17.35
CA ASP A 109 8.77 -14.84 -17.04
C ASP A 109 8.72 -14.45 -15.56
N LEU A 110 9.21 -15.32 -14.66
CA LEU A 110 9.29 -15.03 -13.22
C LEU A 110 10.16 -13.80 -12.94
N ARG A 111 11.38 -13.71 -13.55
CA ARG A 111 12.26 -12.55 -13.41
C ARG A 111 11.57 -11.25 -13.83
N SER A 112 10.96 -11.27 -15.01
CA SER A 112 10.32 -10.08 -15.58
C SER A 112 9.16 -9.58 -14.74
N ILE A 113 8.27 -10.49 -14.30
CA ILE A 113 7.10 -10.17 -13.49
C ILE A 113 7.52 -9.66 -12.11
N VAL A 114 8.45 -10.36 -11.44
CA VAL A 114 8.94 -9.92 -10.12
C VAL A 114 9.61 -8.56 -10.19
N ALA A 115 10.47 -8.33 -11.21
CA ALA A 115 11.14 -7.03 -11.39
C ALA A 115 10.11 -5.90 -11.62
N GLU A 116 9.07 -6.14 -12.42
CA GLU A 116 8.00 -5.16 -12.66
C GLU A 116 7.23 -4.85 -11.37
N ILE A 117 6.80 -5.88 -10.63
CA ILE A 117 6.05 -5.71 -9.38
C ILE A 117 6.90 -4.97 -8.34
N VAL A 118 8.14 -5.41 -8.11
CA VAL A 118 9.03 -4.77 -7.14
C VAL A 118 9.31 -3.33 -7.54
N LYS A 119 9.55 -3.03 -8.81
CA LYS A 119 9.75 -1.66 -9.31
C LYS A 119 8.50 -0.79 -9.10
N ARG A 120 7.30 -1.32 -9.41
CA ARG A 120 6.01 -0.61 -9.26
C ARG A 120 5.68 -0.33 -7.79
N HIS A 121 6.11 -1.21 -6.89
CA HIS A 121 5.86 -1.09 -5.45
C HIS A 121 7.06 -0.55 -4.66
N ALA A 122 8.21 -0.34 -5.31
CA ALA A 122 9.38 0.27 -4.69
C ALA A 122 9.01 1.63 -4.08
N GLY A 123 9.27 1.80 -2.80
CA GLY A 123 8.94 3.01 -2.03
C GLY A 123 7.52 3.06 -1.45
N ARG A 124 6.70 2.00 -1.60
CA ARG A 124 5.39 1.93 -0.93
C ARG A 124 5.48 1.54 0.54
N ASP A 125 6.51 0.78 0.92
CA ASP A 125 6.70 0.19 2.26
C ASP A 125 8.01 0.58 2.96
N GLU A 126 8.87 1.38 2.32
CA GLU A 126 9.93 2.03 3.11
C GLU A 126 9.25 2.99 4.09
N PRO A 127 9.60 2.95 5.38
CA PRO A 127 9.24 4.05 6.25
C PRO A 127 9.68 5.31 5.51
N PRO A 128 8.82 6.32 5.35
CA PRO A 128 9.19 7.52 4.61
C PRO A 128 10.50 8.00 5.21
N GLY A 129 11.54 8.16 4.36
CA GLY A 129 12.77 8.80 4.82
C GLY A 129 12.37 10.06 5.60
N GLU A 130 13.16 10.48 6.59
CA GLU A 130 12.82 11.63 7.45
C GLU A 130 12.73 12.96 6.69
N THR A 131 12.20 12.92 5.46
CA THR A 131 12.01 14.09 4.61
C THR A 131 10.56 14.52 4.57
N PHE A 132 10.34 15.81 4.48
CA PHE A 132 9.01 16.39 4.35
C PHE A 132 8.18 15.73 3.23
N HIS A 133 8.75 15.61 2.02
CA HIS A 133 8.03 15.03 0.87
C HIS A 133 7.69 13.54 1.05
N ALA A 134 8.56 12.78 1.71
CA ALA A 134 8.29 11.37 2.00
C ALA A 134 7.07 11.22 2.93
N HIS A 135 6.97 12.06 3.96
CA HIS A 135 5.81 12.08 4.86
C HIS A 135 4.53 12.57 4.16
N ILE A 136 4.60 13.57 3.29
CA ILE A 136 3.46 14.04 2.47
C ILE A 136 2.93 12.91 1.59
N ASN A 137 3.81 12.26 0.84
CA ASN A 137 3.41 11.15 -0.03
C ASN A 137 2.83 9.96 0.75
N ALA A 138 3.39 9.64 1.92
CA ALA A 138 2.84 8.62 2.81
C ALA A 138 1.46 9.01 3.36
N ALA A 139 1.26 10.28 3.74
CA ALA A 139 -0.03 10.78 4.18
C ALA A 139 -1.10 10.68 3.09
N LYS A 140 -0.80 11.09 1.85
CA LYS A 140 -1.70 10.93 0.69
C LYS A 140 -2.11 9.48 0.48
N ARG A 141 -1.13 8.54 0.48
CA ARG A 141 -1.41 7.11 0.38
C ARG A 141 -2.31 6.61 1.50
N CYS A 142 -2.02 7.01 2.75
CA CYS A 142 -2.81 6.63 3.91
C CYS A 142 -4.26 7.16 3.84
N LEU A 143 -4.47 8.37 3.33
CA LEU A 143 -5.80 8.94 3.11
C LEU A 143 -6.59 8.12 2.07
N ASN A 144 -5.96 7.82 0.93
CA ASN A 144 -6.58 7.00 -0.13
C ASN A 144 -6.93 5.58 0.34
N LEU A 145 -6.13 5.01 1.24
CA LEU A 145 -6.33 3.68 1.82
C LEU A 145 -7.21 3.70 3.09
N ARG A 146 -7.76 4.85 3.47
CA ARG A 146 -8.55 5.07 4.69
C ARG A 146 -7.81 4.70 5.99
N ALA A 147 -6.47 4.69 5.97
CA ALA A 147 -5.62 4.42 7.13
C ALA A 147 -5.39 5.71 7.95
N PHE A 148 -6.48 6.29 8.48
CA PHE A 148 -6.51 7.65 9.03
C PHE A 148 -5.57 7.88 10.21
N ALA A 149 -5.38 6.88 11.09
CA ALA A 149 -4.43 6.97 12.20
C ALA A 149 -2.98 7.15 11.70
N LYS A 150 -2.60 6.40 10.65
CA LYS A 150 -1.28 6.51 10.02
C LYS A 150 -1.13 7.83 9.24
N ALA A 151 -2.18 8.28 8.54
CA ALA A 151 -2.19 9.58 7.87
C ALA A 151 -1.89 10.71 8.87
N ARG A 152 -2.52 10.68 10.06
CA ARG A 152 -2.29 11.66 11.14
C ARG A 152 -0.83 11.69 11.59
N LEU A 153 -0.19 10.53 11.78
CA LEU A 153 1.23 10.45 12.17
C LEU A 153 2.14 11.07 11.10
N HIS A 154 1.93 10.74 9.84
CA HIS A 154 2.72 11.29 8.75
C HIS A 154 2.52 12.80 8.58
N LEU A 155 1.30 13.31 8.73
CA LEU A 155 1.03 14.75 8.68
C LEU A 155 1.66 15.51 9.85
N ALA A 156 1.64 14.93 11.06
CA ALA A 156 2.34 15.51 12.20
C ALA A 156 3.84 15.64 11.93
N LYS A 157 4.48 14.58 11.44
CA LYS A 157 5.90 14.60 11.05
C LYS A 157 6.19 15.59 9.91
N ALA A 158 5.33 15.65 8.90
CA ALA A 158 5.48 16.63 7.82
C ALA A 158 5.43 18.08 8.36
N LEU A 159 4.51 18.38 9.27
CA LEU A 159 4.39 19.70 9.88
C LEU A 159 5.54 20.03 10.85
N GLU A 160 6.13 19.03 11.54
CA GLU A 160 7.36 19.21 12.30
C GLU A 160 8.53 19.62 11.39
N LEU A 161 8.65 18.99 10.21
CA LEU A 161 9.72 19.26 9.25
C LEU A 161 9.49 20.56 8.46
N ASN A 162 8.24 20.93 8.18
CA ASN A 162 7.88 22.17 7.50
C ASN A 162 6.54 22.72 8.00
N ALA A 163 6.58 23.50 9.06
CA ALA A 163 5.41 24.13 9.68
C ALA A 163 4.71 25.20 8.80
N LYS A 164 5.29 25.57 7.65
CA LYS A 164 4.74 26.57 6.72
C LYS A 164 4.31 25.95 5.37
N SER A 165 3.99 24.68 5.34
CA SER A 165 3.56 24.01 4.14
C SER A 165 2.05 24.11 3.90
N PRO A 166 1.58 24.80 2.84
CA PRO A 166 0.17 24.80 2.46
C PRO A 166 -0.35 23.40 2.15
N GLU A 167 0.49 22.54 1.54
CA GLU A 167 0.15 21.16 1.19
C GLU A 167 -0.13 20.29 2.43
N ALA A 168 0.72 20.38 3.46
CA ALA A 168 0.52 19.63 4.70
C ALA A 168 -0.76 20.06 5.42
N PHE A 169 -1.05 21.38 5.46
CA PHE A 169 -2.29 21.87 6.03
C PHE A 169 -3.52 21.49 5.21
N ASN A 170 -3.43 21.49 3.88
CA ASN A 170 -4.52 20.98 3.03
C ASN A 170 -4.84 19.52 3.36
N LEU A 171 -3.83 18.65 3.40
CA LEU A 171 -4.03 17.23 3.72
C LEU A 171 -4.54 17.01 5.15
N ALA A 172 -4.12 17.83 6.11
CA ALA A 172 -4.68 17.82 7.47
C ALA A 172 -6.17 18.22 7.47
N GLY A 173 -6.53 19.17 6.63
CA GLY A 173 -7.94 19.55 6.38
C GLY A 173 -8.75 18.40 5.80
N VAL A 174 -8.21 17.73 4.78
CA VAL A 174 -8.85 16.55 4.18
C VAL A 174 -9.04 15.43 5.22
N LEU A 175 -8.01 15.14 6.03
CA LEU A 175 -8.13 14.14 7.10
C LEU A 175 -9.23 14.52 8.11
N ALA A 176 -9.27 15.77 8.54
CA ALA A 176 -10.29 16.24 9.48
C ALA A 176 -11.70 16.14 8.88
N GLU A 177 -11.84 16.46 7.60
CA GLU A 177 -13.12 16.39 6.90
C GLU A 177 -13.64 14.95 6.77
N VAL A 178 -12.77 14.01 6.40
CA VAL A 178 -13.13 12.58 6.32
C VAL A 178 -13.49 11.99 7.69
N LEU A 179 -12.99 12.58 8.76
CA LEU A 179 -13.35 12.24 10.15
C LEU A 179 -14.55 13.05 10.66
N GLU A 180 -15.25 13.80 9.79
CA GLU A 180 -16.40 14.65 10.10
C GLU A 180 -16.08 15.77 11.12
N GLU A 181 -14.81 16.09 11.31
CA GLU A 181 -14.34 17.19 12.16
C GLU A 181 -14.35 18.53 11.38
N PHE A 182 -15.49 18.95 10.87
CA PHE A 182 -15.63 20.06 9.90
C PHE A 182 -15.03 21.38 10.36
N ASP A 183 -15.15 21.73 11.65
CA ASP A 183 -14.54 22.95 12.18
C ASP A 183 -13.01 22.94 12.15
N LYS A 184 -12.42 21.76 12.37
CA LYS A 184 -10.96 21.58 12.21
C LYS A 184 -10.56 21.64 10.75
N ALA A 185 -11.35 21.03 9.86
CA ALA A 185 -11.11 21.07 8.43
C ALA A 185 -11.08 22.51 7.92
N LYS A 186 -12.08 23.34 8.28
CA LYS A 186 -12.13 24.77 7.96
C LYS A 186 -10.87 25.51 8.42
N LYS A 187 -10.42 25.25 9.66
CA LYS A 187 -9.19 25.86 10.20
C LYS A 187 -7.94 25.47 9.41
N TYR A 188 -7.80 24.21 9.08
CA TYR A 188 -6.65 23.72 8.32
C TYR A 188 -6.63 24.23 6.88
N TYR A 189 -7.75 24.21 6.15
CA TYR A 189 -7.84 24.80 4.81
C TYR A 189 -7.57 26.31 4.85
N GLY A 190 -8.14 27.01 5.84
CA GLY A 190 -7.88 28.43 6.02
C GLY A 190 -6.41 28.74 6.28
N GLN A 191 -5.71 27.90 7.05
CA GLN A 191 -4.27 28.05 7.29
C GLN A 191 -3.45 27.80 6.01
N ALA A 192 -3.81 26.80 5.21
CA ALA A 192 -3.19 26.55 3.91
C ALA A 192 -3.32 27.75 2.96
N ILE A 193 -4.52 28.31 2.86
CA ILE A 193 -4.79 29.51 2.03
C ILE A 193 -4.05 30.75 2.56
N LYS A 194 -3.96 30.89 3.89
CA LYS A 194 -3.19 32.01 4.51
C LYS A 194 -1.71 31.93 4.18
N LEU A 195 -1.13 30.74 4.13
CA LEU A 195 0.27 30.49 3.79
C LEU A 195 0.55 30.68 2.30
N ASN A 196 -0.37 30.27 1.44
CA ASN A 196 -0.30 30.50 -0.01
C ASN A 196 -1.70 30.76 -0.55
N LYS A 197 -1.99 32.03 -0.86
CA LYS A 197 -3.29 32.47 -1.36
C LYS A 197 -3.65 31.83 -2.71
N ASN A 198 -2.66 31.39 -3.49
CA ASN A 198 -2.87 30.77 -4.79
C ASN A 198 -2.83 29.23 -4.74
N TYR A 199 -2.86 28.63 -3.54
CA TYR A 199 -2.86 27.19 -3.41
C TYR A 199 -4.26 26.63 -3.68
N GLU A 200 -4.49 26.30 -4.94
CA GLU A 200 -5.78 25.89 -5.51
C GLU A 200 -6.45 24.72 -4.78
N PRO A 201 -5.73 23.63 -4.37
CA PRO A 201 -6.37 22.50 -3.69
C PRO A 201 -7.10 22.91 -2.40
N ALA A 202 -6.50 23.78 -1.57
CA ALA A 202 -7.15 24.22 -0.34
C ALA A 202 -8.35 25.15 -0.59
N GLN A 203 -8.29 25.97 -1.65
CA GLN A 203 -9.42 26.82 -2.05
C GLN A 203 -10.62 25.98 -2.52
N GLN A 204 -10.36 24.96 -3.34
CA GLN A 204 -11.40 24.03 -3.82
C GLN A 204 -12.02 23.27 -2.66
N ASN A 205 -11.20 22.70 -1.77
CA ASN A 205 -11.70 21.97 -0.62
C ASN A 205 -12.49 22.87 0.35
N MET A 206 -12.05 24.11 0.58
CA MET A 206 -12.77 25.06 1.42
C MET A 206 -14.14 25.40 0.81
N ARG A 207 -14.20 25.64 -0.52
CA ARG A 207 -15.47 25.92 -1.23
C ARG A 207 -16.41 24.73 -1.15
N ARG A 208 -15.88 23.53 -1.45
CA ARG A 208 -16.62 22.30 -1.36
C ARG A 208 -17.20 22.05 0.05
N LEU A 209 -16.40 22.29 1.09
CA LEU A 209 -16.83 22.14 2.48
C LEU A 209 -17.95 23.12 2.83
N PHE A 210 -17.87 24.35 2.31
CA PHE A 210 -18.95 25.33 2.46
C PHE A 210 -20.25 24.87 1.79
N GLU A 211 -20.15 24.27 0.59
CA GLU A 211 -21.32 23.71 -0.11
C GLU A 211 -21.96 22.56 0.67
N VAL A 212 -21.15 21.66 1.23
CA VAL A 212 -21.62 20.55 2.08
C VAL A 212 -22.35 21.10 3.33
N ASP A 213 -21.80 22.14 3.97
CA ASP A 213 -22.36 22.74 5.17
C ASP A 213 -23.73 23.44 4.90
N HIS A 214 -23.87 24.09 3.73
CA HIS A 214 -25.08 24.87 3.40
C HIS A 214 -26.14 24.09 2.61
N PHE A 215 -25.71 23.16 1.75
CA PHE A 215 -26.60 22.46 0.82
C PHE A 215 -26.63 20.94 1.07
N GLY A 216 -25.92 20.45 2.08
CA GLY A 216 -25.86 19.01 2.44
C GLY A 216 -25.05 18.14 1.48
N SER A 217 -24.56 18.67 0.35
CA SER A 217 -23.75 17.93 -0.61
C SER A 217 -22.93 18.86 -1.50
N SER A 218 -21.83 18.35 -2.07
CA SER A 218 -21.08 19.00 -3.14
C SER A 218 -20.80 18.00 -4.27
N LYS A 219 -20.72 18.48 -5.50
CA LYS A 219 -20.34 17.67 -6.69
C LYS A 219 -18.83 17.61 -6.89
N GLU A 220 -18.07 18.47 -6.25
CA GLU A 220 -16.61 18.49 -6.38
C GLU A 220 -15.97 17.40 -5.50
N PRO A 221 -15.01 16.64 -6.02
CA PRO A 221 -14.24 15.67 -5.22
C PRO A 221 -13.26 16.39 -4.27
N VAL A 222 -12.82 15.66 -3.24
CA VAL A 222 -11.72 16.13 -2.36
C VAL A 222 -10.43 16.22 -3.15
N ASN A 223 -9.73 17.35 -3.04
CA ASN A 223 -8.46 17.60 -3.73
C ASN A 223 -7.26 17.38 -2.77
N LEU A 224 -6.46 16.34 -3.01
CA LEU A 224 -5.25 16.03 -2.24
C LEU A 224 -4.03 16.86 -2.66
N GLY A 225 -4.13 17.65 -3.73
CA GLY A 225 -3.02 18.42 -4.28
C GLY A 225 -2.13 17.60 -5.22
N ASP A 226 -2.65 16.60 -5.86
CA ASP A 226 -1.96 15.87 -6.93
C ASP A 226 -2.09 16.67 -8.24
N LYS A 227 -0.96 16.90 -8.92
CA LYS A 227 -0.91 17.49 -10.26
C LYS A 227 -0.85 16.40 -11.30
#